data_2ecfdebe4469401cd1fd9dbe07063e8b
#
_entry.id   2ecfdebe4469401cd1fd9dbe07063e8b
#
_cell.length_a   1.000
_cell.length_b   1.000
_cell.length_c   1.000
_cell.angle_alpha   90.00
_cell.angle_beta   90.00
_cell.angle_gamma   90.00
#
_symmetry.space_group_name_H-M   'P 1'
#
loop_
_entity.id
_entity.type
_entity.pdbx_description
1 polymer ?
#
loop_
_entity_poly.entity_id
_entity_poly.type
_entity_poly.pdbx_seq_one_letter_code
_entity_poly.pdbx_strand_id
1 'polypeptide(L)'
;MPSLLRIFAAATPNAPIISHTYNMKHENELKSLLTGQRFESIENKNILTESAKSYAHGFALATEGVAVISDFHNNVSYIYSGKFGQTFFNLPECHIDNNSAFENTIFSRILKDDLLERHITELRFFHFLKNIPLENRTEYQATCHIRLSTQDPEPVHILHTTRYMHCLPNGSVWCGICTYTPSPDYGINEGRIINIKTGRAIGKDRYTQCCKKILSNRQVEVLSLLAKGLMSKQIAERLNISSNTVNRHRQDIIAALNVPNTIAAVEIGLKMKLI
;
A
#
# COMPACT_ATOMS: atom_id res chain seq x y z
N MET A 1 43.38 -4.76 41.60
CA MET A 1 42.23 -4.11 42.25
C MET A 1 42.40 -2.61 42.14
N PRO A 2 41.43 -1.81 41.63
CA PRO A 2 40.02 -1.77 41.96
C PRO A 2 39.09 -1.73 40.70
N SER A 3 38.00 -2.32 40.85
CA SER A 3 36.55 -1.97 40.82
C SER A 3 36.02 -1.27 39.57
N LEU A 4 35.31 -2.11 38.82
CA LEU A 4 34.38 -1.78 37.76
C LEU A 4 33.11 -1.08 38.32
N LEU A 5 32.87 0.14 37.92
CA LEU A 5 31.55 0.77 38.03
C LEU A 5 30.74 0.43 36.78
N ARG A 6 29.70 -0.38 36.93
CA ARG A 6 28.63 -0.60 35.99
C ARG A 6 27.73 0.65 35.97
N ILE A 7 27.68 1.35 34.86
CA ILE A 7 26.63 2.32 34.60
C ILE A 7 25.51 1.57 33.85
N PHE A 8 24.44 1.25 34.56
CA PHE A 8 23.18 0.86 33.98
C PHE A 8 22.53 2.11 33.36
N ALA A 9 22.57 2.24 32.05
CA ALA A 9 21.69 3.16 31.35
C ALA A 9 20.30 2.52 31.33
N ALA A 10 19.35 3.15 32.03
CA ALA A 10 17.96 2.80 32.06
C ALA A 10 17.38 2.93 30.64
N ALA A 11 16.87 1.83 30.10
CA ALA A 11 16.03 1.83 28.93
C ALA A 11 14.75 2.60 29.27
N THR A 12 14.49 3.70 28.60
CA THR A 12 13.22 4.41 28.65
C THR A 12 12.15 3.56 27.94
N PRO A 13 11.11 3.10 28.63
CA PRO A 13 10.00 2.44 27.99
C PRO A 13 8.99 3.52 27.57
N ASN A 14 9.02 3.98 26.34
CA ASN A 14 7.88 4.65 25.71
C ASN A 14 8.16 4.90 24.22
N ALA A 15 8.21 3.82 23.44
CA ALA A 15 7.88 3.93 22.01
C ALA A 15 6.36 3.73 21.88
N PRO A 16 5.64 4.63 21.20
CA PRO A 16 4.20 4.70 21.35
C PRO A 16 3.51 3.51 20.69
N ILE A 17 2.57 2.94 21.43
CA ILE A 17 1.53 1.98 21.00
C ILE A 17 0.79 2.45 19.73
N ILE A 18 0.87 3.72 19.39
CA ILE A 18 0.29 4.38 18.22
C ILE A 18 0.77 3.77 16.89
N SER A 19 2.02 3.29 16.77
CA SER A 19 2.57 2.81 15.49
C SER A 19 2.06 1.41 15.08
N HIS A 20 1.68 0.55 16.03
CA HIS A 20 1.21 -0.81 15.72
C HIS A 20 -0.24 -0.84 15.24
N THR A 21 -1.10 -0.08 15.89
CA THR A 21 -2.51 0.14 15.48
C THR A 21 -2.61 0.84 14.12
N TYR A 22 -1.59 1.57 13.76
CA TYR A 22 -1.54 2.43 12.59
C TYR A 22 -1.24 1.66 11.29
N ASN A 23 -0.24 0.77 11.29
CA ASN A 23 0.08 -0.07 10.13
C ASN A 23 -1.04 -1.07 9.79
N MET A 24 -1.64 -1.69 10.79
CA MET A 24 -2.79 -2.59 10.62
C MET A 24 -4.00 -1.92 9.97
N LYS A 25 -4.08 -0.62 10.06
CA LYS A 25 -5.21 0.18 9.62
C LYS A 25 -5.19 0.52 8.14
N HIS A 26 -4.04 0.88 7.59
CA HIS A 26 -3.85 1.14 6.16
C HIS A 26 -3.86 -0.14 5.34
N GLU A 27 -3.38 -1.23 5.92
CA GLU A 27 -3.52 -2.56 5.38
C GLU A 27 -5.00 -2.94 5.21
N ASN A 28 -5.83 -2.71 6.23
CA ASN A 28 -7.27 -2.97 6.18
C ASN A 28 -7.99 -2.09 5.16
N GLU A 29 -7.52 -0.88 4.93
CA GLU A 29 -8.06 0.06 3.95
C GLU A 29 -7.83 -0.43 2.52
N LEU A 30 -6.59 -0.75 2.16
CA LEU A 30 -6.24 -1.29 0.85
C LEU A 30 -6.94 -2.63 0.60
N LYS A 31 -7.01 -3.49 1.62
CA LYS A 31 -7.79 -4.74 1.60
C LYS A 31 -9.25 -4.48 1.25
N SER A 32 -9.91 -3.59 1.96
CA SER A 32 -11.32 -3.25 1.73
C SER A 32 -11.56 -2.69 0.33
N LEU A 33 -10.66 -1.84 -0.18
CA LEU A 33 -10.76 -1.30 -1.55
C LEU A 33 -10.61 -2.36 -2.63
N LEU A 34 -9.68 -3.28 -2.48
CA LEU A 34 -9.37 -4.28 -3.50
C LEU A 34 -10.34 -5.47 -3.44
N THR A 35 -10.70 -5.96 -2.25
CA THR A 35 -11.63 -7.11 -2.10
C THR A 35 -13.10 -6.70 -2.08
N GLY A 36 -13.42 -5.45 -1.77
CA GLY A 36 -14.78 -4.91 -1.75
C GLY A 36 -15.31 -4.45 -3.12
N GLN A 37 -14.58 -4.71 -4.22
CA GLN A 37 -15.04 -4.37 -5.56
C GLN A 37 -16.18 -5.30 -6.01
N ARG A 38 -16.96 -4.84 -6.99
CA ARG A 38 -17.98 -5.68 -7.61
C ARG A 38 -17.33 -6.61 -8.64
N PHE A 39 -17.26 -7.89 -8.33
CA PHE A 39 -16.75 -8.89 -9.24
C PHE A 39 -17.91 -9.56 -10.02
N GLU A 40 -17.82 -9.49 -11.33
CA GLU A 40 -18.69 -10.22 -12.27
C GLU A 40 -18.05 -11.57 -12.60
N SER A 41 -18.79 -12.43 -13.33
CA SER A 41 -18.23 -13.70 -13.78
C SER A 41 -17.00 -13.48 -14.66
N ILE A 42 -15.94 -14.22 -14.40
CA ILE A 42 -14.65 -14.10 -15.10
C ILE A 42 -14.54 -15.29 -16.05
N GLU A 43 -14.62 -14.99 -17.37
CA GLU A 43 -14.36 -16.00 -18.38
C GLU A 43 -12.91 -16.49 -18.33
N ASN A 44 -12.72 -17.79 -18.52
CA ASN A 44 -11.39 -18.42 -18.50
C ASN A 44 -10.56 -18.13 -17.24
N LYS A 45 -11.20 -17.82 -16.09
CA LYS A 45 -10.52 -17.47 -14.84
C LYS A 45 -9.41 -18.46 -14.49
N ASN A 46 -9.70 -19.77 -14.58
CA ASN A 46 -8.73 -20.81 -14.23
C ASN A 46 -7.47 -20.74 -15.12
N ILE A 47 -7.64 -20.57 -16.43
CA ILE A 47 -6.51 -20.46 -17.37
C ILE A 47 -5.66 -19.23 -17.07
N LEU A 48 -6.31 -18.10 -16.84
CA LEU A 48 -5.62 -16.83 -16.52
C LEU A 48 -4.90 -16.92 -15.17
N THR A 49 -5.51 -17.55 -14.17
CA THR A 49 -4.91 -17.76 -12.85
C THR A 49 -3.68 -18.67 -12.95
N GLU A 50 -3.77 -19.80 -13.65
CA GLU A 50 -2.63 -20.72 -13.82
C GLU A 50 -1.50 -20.07 -14.63
N SER A 51 -1.82 -19.28 -15.64
CA SER A 51 -0.81 -18.50 -16.39
C SER A 51 -0.10 -17.49 -15.47
N ALA A 52 -0.85 -16.76 -14.64
CA ALA A 52 -0.27 -15.82 -13.67
C ALA A 52 0.63 -16.50 -12.64
N LYS A 53 0.20 -17.66 -12.11
CA LYS A 53 0.99 -18.49 -11.18
C LYS A 53 2.30 -18.97 -11.83
N SER A 54 2.23 -19.47 -13.06
CA SER A 54 3.41 -19.93 -13.81
C SER A 54 4.41 -18.80 -14.03
N TYR A 55 3.93 -17.59 -14.37
CA TYR A 55 4.75 -16.39 -14.49
C TYR A 55 5.43 -16.04 -13.15
N ALA A 56 4.66 -16.01 -12.05
CA ALA A 56 5.17 -15.68 -10.74
C ALA A 56 6.23 -16.68 -10.25
N HIS A 57 6.00 -17.98 -10.47
CA HIS A 57 6.96 -19.01 -10.14
C HIS A 57 8.26 -18.86 -10.94
N GLY A 58 8.16 -18.68 -12.27
CA GLY A 58 9.34 -18.44 -13.12
C GLY A 58 10.10 -17.18 -12.73
N PHE A 59 9.38 -16.10 -12.35
CA PHE A 59 9.99 -14.87 -11.85
C PHE A 59 10.77 -15.09 -10.55
N ALA A 60 10.16 -15.78 -9.57
CA ALA A 60 10.81 -16.06 -8.28
C ALA A 60 12.09 -16.90 -8.46
N LEU A 61 12.07 -17.91 -9.32
CA LEU A 61 13.24 -18.73 -9.65
C LEU A 61 14.33 -17.91 -10.37
N ALA A 62 13.95 -17.08 -11.33
CA ALA A 62 14.92 -16.30 -12.12
C ALA A 62 15.61 -15.19 -11.33
N THR A 63 14.92 -14.60 -10.36
CA THR A 63 15.41 -13.45 -9.57
C THR A 63 15.87 -13.82 -8.17
N GLU A 64 15.67 -15.08 -7.77
CA GLU A 64 15.82 -15.57 -6.38
C GLU A 64 14.95 -14.79 -5.36
N GLY A 65 14.07 -13.90 -5.84
CA GLY A 65 13.19 -13.05 -5.07
C GLY A 65 11.88 -13.73 -4.65
N VAL A 66 10.85 -12.92 -4.42
CA VAL A 66 9.49 -13.38 -4.13
C VAL A 66 8.53 -12.79 -5.15
N ALA A 67 7.58 -13.59 -5.61
CA ALA A 67 6.45 -13.14 -6.40
C ALA A 67 5.14 -13.65 -5.80
N VAL A 68 4.15 -12.77 -5.71
CA VAL A 68 2.85 -13.05 -5.12
C VAL A 68 1.76 -12.72 -6.12
N ILE A 69 0.91 -13.69 -6.43
CA ILE A 69 -0.33 -13.47 -7.17
C ILE A 69 -1.46 -13.27 -6.16
N SER A 70 -2.13 -12.14 -6.25
CA SER A 70 -3.29 -11.77 -5.43
C SER A 70 -4.57 -11.92 -6.23
N ASP A 71 -5.42 -12.89 -5.87
CA ASP A 71 -6.80 -13.01 -6.36
C ASP A 71 -7.73 -12.27 -5.40
N PHE A 72 -8.05 -11.02 -5.70
CA PHE A 72 -8.90 -10.18 -4.87
C PHE A 72 -10.36 -10.62 -4.86
N HIS A 73 -10.81 -11.32 -5.88
CA HIS A 73 -12.17 -11.87 -5.94
C HIS A 73 -12.37 -13.00 -4.93
N ASN A 74 -11.41 -13.92 -4.84
CA ASN A 74 -11.49 -15.06 -3.90
C ASN A 74 -10.82 -14.77 -2.56
N ASN A 75 -10.17 -13.61 -2.43
CA ASN A 75 -9.35 -13.24 -1.26
C ASN A 75 -8.26 -14.29 -0.95
N VAL A 76 -7.52 -14.69 -1.99
CA VAL A 76 -6.46 -15.70 -1.92
C VAL A 76 -5.17 -15.14 -2.47
N SER A 77 -4.03 -15.48 -1.88
CA SER A 77 -2.71 -15.22 -2.43
C SER A 77 -1.91 -16.50 -2.69
N TYR A 78 -1.16 -16.49 -3.80
CA TYR A 78 -0.23 -17.53 -4.21
C TYR A 78 1.17 -16.97 -4.18
N ILE A 79 2.00 -17.45 -3.27
CA ILE A 79 3.34 -16.93 -2.99
C ILE A 79 4.37 -17.91 -3.51
N TYR A 80 5.31 -17.43 -4.32
CA TYR A 80 6.45 -18.16 -4.85
C TYR A 80 7.73 -17.49 -4.40
N SER A 81 8.70 -18.26 -3.96
CA SER A 81 9.87 -17.75 -3.25
C SER A 81 11.14 -18.47 -3.71
N GLY A 82 12.09 -17.72 -4.26
CA GLY A 82 13.46 -18.17 -4.45
C GLY A 82 14.25 -18.13 -3.15
N LYS A 83 15.57 -18.38 -3.20
CA LYS A 83 16.43 -18.47 -2.00
C LYS A 83 16.43 -17.22 -1.14
N PHE A 84 16.41 -16.05 -1.77
CA PHE A 84 16.31 -14.77 -1.03
C PHE A 84 15.03 -14.72 -0.20
N GLY A 85 13.89 -15.08 -0.79
CA GLY A 85 12.61 -15.10 -0.09
C GLY A 85 12.56 -16.13 1.04
N GLN A 86 13.14 -17.32 0.82
CA GLN A 86 13.24 -18.35 1.84
C GLN A 86 14.10 -17.89 3.02
N THR A 87 15.21 -17.21 2.76
CA THR A 87 16.15 -16.74 3.79
C THR A 87 15.60 -15.58 4.60
N PHE A 88 15.10 -14.54 3.94
CA PHE A 88 14.77 -13.28 4.59
C PHE A 88 13.31 -13.16 5.03
N PHE A 89 12.39 -13.84 4.35
CA PHE A 89 10.97 -13.85 4.73
C PHE A 89 10.54 -15.14 5.43
N ASN A 90 11.42 -16.15 5.49
CA ASN A 90 11.11 -17.48 6.03
C ASN A 90 9.92 -18.13 5.32
N LEU A 91 9.86 -17.97 4.00
CA LEU A 91 8.80 -18.51 3.15
C LEU A 91 9.24 -19.87 2.59
N PRO A 92 8.32 -20.85 2.42
CA PRO A 92 8.61 -22.02 1.60
C PRO A 92 8.66 -21.64 0.11
N GLU A 93 9.18 -22.50 -0.75
CA GLU A 93 9.26 -22.28 -2.20
C GLU A 93 7.89 -21.89 -2.80
N CYS A 94 6.82 -22.57 -2.35
CA CYS A 94 5.44 -22.26 -2.72
C CYS A 94 4.56 -22.23 -1.47
N HIS A 95 3.70 -21.22 -1.36
CA HIS A 95 2.72 -21.09 -0.29
C HIS A 95 1.40 -20.54 -0.84
N ILE A 96 0.29 -21.00 -0.30
CA ILE A 96 -1.05 -20.49 -0.61
C ILE A 96 -1.70 -20.01 0.68
N ASP A 97 -2.06 -18.73 0.73
CA ASP A 97 -2.90 -18.20 1.79
C ASP A 97 -4.35 -18.12 1.27
N ASN A 98 -5.18 -19.04 1.73
CA ASN A 98 -6.59 -19.14 1.33
C ASN A 98 -7.51 -18.15 2.07
N ASN A 99 -6.96 -17.34 2.96
CA ASN A 99 -7.73 -16.41 3.78
C ASN A 99 -7.39 -14.95 3.51
N SER A 100 -6.35 -14.69 2.70
CA SER A 100 -5.89 -13.34 2.40
C SER A 100 -5.31 -13.24 1.00
N ALA A 101 -5.77 -12.26 0.23
CA ALA A 101 -5.12 -11.83 -1.02
C ALA A 101 -3.87 -10.99 -0.77
N PHE A 102 -3.47 -10.78 0.50
CA PHE A 102 -2.38 -9.91 0.91
C PHE A 102 -1.30 -10.69 1.66
N GLU A 103 -0.06 -10.22 1.55
CA GLU A 103 1.15 -10.91 1.97
C GLU A 103 1.51 -10.58 3.43
N ASN A 104 0.66 -10.92 4.40
CA ASN A 104 0.86 -10.56 5.81
C ASN A 104 2.18 -11.08 6.38
N THR A 105 2.63 -12.25 5.96
CA THR A 105 3.92 -12.82 6.36
C THR A 105 5.09 -11.95 5.91
N ILE A 106 5.01 -11.42 4.67
CA ILE A 106 6.01 -10.50 4.11
C ILE A 106 5.96 -9.16 4.85
N PHE A 107 4.76 -8.61 5.05
CA PHE A 107 4.58 -7.31 5.71
C PHE A 107 5.18 -7.25 7.11
N SER A 108 5.11 -8.35 7.85
CA SER A 108 5.69 -8.44 9.19
C SER A 108 7.21 -8.26 9.24
N ARG A 109 7.90 -8.42 8.11
CA ARG A 109 9.36 -8.30 7.97
C ARG A 109 9.81 -6.93 7.47
N ILE A 110 8.90 -6.10 6.95
CA ILE A 110 9.21 -4.77 6.44
C ILE A 110 9.28 -3.76 7.58
N LEU A 111 10.23 -2.82 7.50
CA LEU A 111 10.26 -1.70 8.45
C LEU A 111 8.95 -0.89 8.36
N LYS A 112 8.43 -0.46 9.50
CA LYS A 112 7.08 0.13 9.60
C LYS A 112 6.85 1.34 8.69
N ASP A 113 7.84 2.23 8.60
CA ASP A 113 7.72 3.42 7.76
C ASP A 113 7.72 3.07 6.28
N ASP A 114 8.48 2.06 5.88
CA ASP A 114 8.57 1.58 4.51
C ASP A 114 7.29 0.81 4.12
N LEU A 115 6.72 0.04 5.04
CA LEU A 115 5.44 -0.65 4.85
C LEU A 115 4.31 0.36 4.60
N LEU A 116 4.31 1.46 5.33
CA LEU A 116 3.33 2.53 5.14
C LEU A 116 3.48 3.20 3.77
N GLU A 117 4.71 3.54 3.34
CA GLU A 117 4.95 4.11 2.01
C GLU A 117 4.58 3.13 0.88
N ARG A 118 4.84 1.84 1.08
CA ARG A 118 4.40 0.77 0.17
C ARG A 118 2.87 0.79 0.01
N HIS A 119 2.10 0.81 1.11
CA HIS A 119 0.64 0.85 1.05
C HIS A 119 0.10 2.13 0.40
N ILE A 120 0.68 3.29 0.72
CA ILE A 120 0.32 4.56 0.10
C ILE A 120 0.63 4.54 -1.40
N THR A 121 1.76 3.97 -1.80
CA THR A 121 2.14 3.85 -3.21
C THR A 121 1.14 3.00 -3.98
N GLU A 122 0.70 1.88 -3.41
CA GLU A 122 -0.30 1.02 -4.04
C GLU A 122 -1.68 1.68 -4.08
N LEU A 123 -2.06 2.41 -3.04
CA LEU A 123 -3.30 3.19 -3.01
C LEU A 123 -3.31 4.29 -4.09
N ARG A 124 -2.21 5.04 -4.23
CA ARG A 124 -2.03 6.02 -5.31
C ARG A 124 -2.11 5.36 -6.69
N PHE A 125 -1.49 4.20 -6.84
CA PHE A 125 -1.50 3.43 -8.07
C PHE A 125 -2.91 2.99 -8.44
N PHE A 126 -3.67 2.44 -7.50
CA PHE A 126 -5.05 2.05 -7.71
C PHE A 126 -5.92 3.23 -8.18
N HIS A 127 -5.82 4.38 -7.53
CA HIS A 127 -6.58 5.58 -7.92
C HIS A 127 -6.09 6.18 -9.25
N PHE A 128 -4.80 6.13 -9.54
CA PHE A 128 -4.26 6.54 -10.82
C PHE A 128 -4.87 5.70 -11.96
N LEU A 129 -4.90 4.39 -11.81
CA LEU A 129 -5.41 3.49 -12.83
C LEU A 129 -6.91 3.65 -13.10
N LYS A 130 -7.71 4.09 -12.14
CA LYS A 130 -9.13 4.43 -12.39
C LYS A 130 -9.32 5.52 -13.45
N ASN A 131 -8.32 6.37 -13.68
CA ASN A 131 -8.34 7.43 -14.68
C ASN A 131 -7.66 7.01 -16.00
N ILE A 132 -7.20 5.76 -16.11
CA ILE A 132 -6.57 5.20 -17.31
C ILE A 132 -7.60 4.32 -18.02
N PRO A 133 -7.73 4.41 -19.36
CA PRO A 133 -8.54 3.49 -20.14
C PRO A 133 -8.23 2.04 -19.80
N LEU A 134 -9.27 1.19 -19.77
CA LEU A 134 -9.18 -0.18 -19.25
C LEU A 134 -8.09 -1.00 -19.97
N GLU A 135 -8.02 -0.88 -21.28
CA GLU A 135 -7.09 -1.56 -22.18
C GLU A 135 -5.61 -1.20 -21.91
N ASN A 136 -5.37 -0.02 -21.32
CA ASN A 136 -4.01 0.48 -21.06
C ASN A 136 -3.56 0.26 -19.61
N ARG A 137 -4.44 -0.18 -18.71
CA ARG A 137 -4.11 -0.31 -17.27
C ARG A 137 -2.97 -1.27 -16.98
N THR A 138 -2.87 -2.34 -17.75
CA THR A 138 -1.80 -3.34 -17.63
C THR A 138 -0.42 -2.84 -18.10
N GLU A 139 -0.36 -1.66 -18.73
CA GLU A 139 0.90 -1.03 -19.13
C GLU A 139 1.63 -0.30 -17.98
N TYR A 140 1.04 -0.29 -16.78
CA TYR A 140 1.61 0.45 -15.65
C TYR A 140 1.97 -0.49 -14.50
N GLN A 141 2.97 -0.07 -13.74
CA GLN A 141 3.36 -0.66 -12.46
C GLN A 141 3.72 0.43 -11.46
N ALA A 142 3.57 0.12 -10.17
CA ALA A 142 4.12 0.96 -9.12
C ALA A 142 5.34 0.26 -8.50
N THR A 143 6.35 1.05 -8.12
CA THR A 143 7.57 0.56 -7.48
C THR A 143 7.91 1.41 -6.27
N CYS A 144 8.48 0.80 -5.24
CA CYS A 144 9.12 1.49 -4.13
C CYS A 144 10.27 0.66 -3.58
N HIS A 145 11.27 1.34 -3.03
CA HIS A 145 12.33 0.70 -2.26
C HIS A 145 11.84 0.54 -0.82
N ILE A 146 12.04 -0.63 -0.26
CA ILE A 146 11.67 -0.99 1.10
C ILE A 146 12.85 -1.67 1.80
N ARG A 147 12.88 -1.58 3.12
CA ARG A 147 13.91 -2.20 3.96
C ARG A 147 13.27 -3.29 4.81
N LEU A 148 13.98 -4.42 4.90
CA LEU A 148 13.61 -5.48 5.81
C LEU A 148 14.24 -5.26 7.18
N SER A 149 13.48 -5.59 8.22
CA SER A 149 14.00 -5.76 9.57
C SER A 149 14.73 -7.09 9.65
N THR A 150 16.03 -7.04 9.84
CA THR A 150 16.90 -8.21 10.01
C THR A 150 17.53 -8.18 11.41
N GLN A 151 18.27 -9.25 11.77
CA GLN A 151 19.07 -9.25 13.00
C GLN A 151 20.37 -8.47 12.85
N ASP A 152 20.78 -8.22 11.61
CA ASP A 152 21.96 -7.42 11.31
C ASP A 152 21.69 -5.94 11.53
N PRO A 153 22.71 -5.14 11.90
CA PRO A 153 22.59 -3.69 12.07
C PRO A 153 22.17 -2.97 10.80
N GLU A 154 22.57 -3.48 9.62
CA GLU A 154 22.21 -2.93 8.34
C GLU A 154 20.97 -3.64 7.76
N PRO A 155 19.94 -2.88 7.37
CA PRO A 155 18.74 -3.45 6.78
C PRO A 155 19.02 -3.98 5.38
N VAL A 156 18.32 -5.04 5.00
CA VAL A 156 18.33 -5.55 3.64
C VAL A 156 17.39 -4.73 2.77
N HIS A 157 17.91 -4.21 1.66
CA HIS A 157 17.15 -3.38 0.73
C HIS A 157 16.49 -4.21 -0.38
N ILE A 158 15.26 -3.88 -0.69
CA ILE A 158 14.42 -4.58 -1.65
C ILE A 158 13.75 -3.57 -2.59
N LEU A 159 13.68 -3.91 -3.86
CA LEU A 159 12.76 -3.30 -4.79
C LEU A 159 11.43 -4.07 -4.74
N HIS A 160 10.39 -3.40 -4.26
CA HIS A 160 9.01 -3.87 -4.38
C HIS A 160 8.38 -3.31 -5.65
N THR A 161 7.66 -4.17 -6.37
CA THR A 161 6.87 -3.78 -7.54
C THR A 161 5.49 -4.37 -7.44
N THR A 162 4.45 -3.57 -7.70
CA THR A 162 3.07 -4.04 -7.82
C THR A 162 2.49 -3.72 -9.20
N ARG A 163 1.70 -4.64 -9.74
CA ARG A 163 1.06 -4.52 -11.03
C ARG A 163 -0.28 -5.24 -11.03
N TYR A 164 -1.29 -4.66 -11.66
CA TYR A 164 -2.58 -5.32 -11.85
C TYR A 164 -2.57 -6.03 -13.21
N MET A 165 -2.69 -7.34 -13.16
CA MET A 165 -2.57 -8.19 -14.36
C MET A 165 -3.89 -8.29 -15.12
N HIS A 166 -5.01 -8.35 -14.39
CA HIS A 166 -6.32 -8.53 -14.98
C HIS A 166 -7.36 -7.61 -14.33
N CYS A 167 -8.07 -6.90 -15.21
CA CYS A 167 -9.22 -6.07 -14.85
C CYS A 167 -10.47 -6.59 -15.54
N LEU A 168 -11.63 -6.45 -14.89
CA LEU A 168 -12.93 -6.77 -15.47
C LEU A 168 -13.43 -5.61 -16.34
N PRO A 169 -14.41 -5.85 -17.24
CA PRO A 169 -15.01 -4.80 -18.08
C PRO A 169 -15.60 -3.63 -17.27
N ASN A 170 -16.11 -3.88 -16.06
CA ASN A 170 -16.59 -2.84 -15.14
C ASN A 170 -15.45 -2.06 -14.44
N GLY A 171 -14.20 -2.35 -14.77
CA GLY A 171 -13.02 -1.69 -14.23
C GLY A 171 -12.51 -2.25 -12.89
N SER A 172 -13.15 -3.27 -12.33
CA SER A 172 -12.67 -3.94 -11.13
C SER A 172 -11.38 -4.72 -11.39
N VAL A 173 -10.42 -4.62 -10.48
CA VAL A 173 -9.16 -5.38 -10.52
C VAL A 173 -9.36 -6.68 -9.78
N TRP A 174 -9.24 -7.83 -10.45
CA TRP A 174 -9.39 -9.11 -9.77
C TRP A 174 -8.08 -9.87 -9.54
N CYS A 175 -7.03 -9.57 -10.33
CA CYS A 175 -5.74 -10.23 -10.19
C CYS A 175 -4.60 -9.21 -10.23
N GLY A 176 -3.76 -9.23 -9.23
CA GLY A 176 -2.53 -8.47 -9.13
C GLY A 176 -1.31 -9.33 -8.93
N ILE A 177 -0.13 -8.77 -9.19
CA ILE A 177 1.17 -9.35 -8.85
C ILE A 177 1.98 -8.35 -8.06
N CYS A 178 2.54 -8.81 -6.93
CA CYS A 178 3.57 -8.13 -6.18
C CYS A 178 4.88 -8.89 -6.31
N THR A 179 5.99 -8.18 -6.51
CA THR A 179 7.33 -8.79 -6.54
C THR A 179 8.25 -8.10 -5.56
N TYR A 180 9.16 -8.87 -4.97
CA TYR A 180 10.15 -8.42 -3.98
C TYR A 180 11.50 -8.98 -4.42
N THR A 181 12.40 -8.12 -4.87
CA THR A 181 13.73 -8.52 -5.33
C THR A 181 14.82 -7.79 -4.56
N PRO A 182 15.97 -8.42 -4.27
CA PRO A 182 17.11 -7.73 -3.70
C PRO A 182 17.47 -6.49 -4.52
N SER A 183 17.75 -5.39 -3.86
CA SER A 183 18.19 -4.17 -4.53
C SER A 183 19.39 -3.60 -3.80
N PRO A 184 20.57 -3.53 -4.42
CA PRO A 184 21.72 -2.86 -3.85
C PRO A 184 21.58 -1.34 -3.86
N ASP A 185 20.57 -0.83 -4.58
CA ASP A 185 20.33 0.60 -4.72
C ASP A 185 19.59 1.12 -3.49
N TYR A 186 20.23 2.00 -2.74
CA TYR A 186 19.66 2.71 -1.59
C TYR A 186 18.75 3.87 -2.04
N GLY A 187 17.98 3.67 -3.13
CA GLY A 187 17.13 4.68 -3.71
C GLY A 187 16.18 5.33 -2.71
N ILE A 188 15.68 6.49 -3.08
CA ILE A 188 14.67 7.23 -2.31
C ILE A 188 13.46 6.31 -2.09
N ASN A 189 13.05 6.14 -0.84
CA ASN A 189 11.91 5.30 -0.44
C ASN A 189 10.54 5.78 -0.98
N GLU A 190 10.53 6.77 -1.84
CA GLU A 190 9.32 7.32 -2.42
C GLU A 190 8.83 6.47 -3.60
N GLY A 191 7.58 6.02 -3.49
CA GLY A 191 6.95 5.21 -4.52
C GLY A 191 6.79 5.94 -5.86
N ARG A 192 6.97 5.21 -6.97
CA ARG A 192 6.87 5.71 -8.34
C ARG A 192 5.91 4.85 -9.15
N ILE A 193 5.19 5.50 -10.08
CA ILE A 193 4.39 4.82 -11.11
C ILE A 193 5.17 4.89 -12.42
N ILE A 194 5.33 3.75 -13.09
CA ILE A 194 6.10 3.61 -14.32
C ILE A 194 5.18 3.04 -15.41
N ASN A 195 5.22 3.64 -16.61
CA ASN A 195 4.67 3.00 -17.79
C ASN A 195 5.72 2.01 -18.33
N ILE A 196 5.43 0.71 -18.24
CA ILE A 196 6.37 -0.36 -18.59
C ILE A 196 6.63 -0.48 -20.09
N LYS A 197 5.70 0.00 -20.93
CA LYS A 197 5.85 -0.01 -22.40
C LYS A 197 6.87 1.04 -22.88
N THR A 198 6.95 2.17 -22.16
CA THR A 198 7.87 3.28 -22.52
C THR A 198 9.08 3.37 -21.61
N GLY A 199 9.10 2.67 -20.47
CA GLY A 199 10.10 2.79 -19.43
C GLY A 199 10.08 4.12 -18.67
N ARG A 200 9.09 4.99 -18.91
CA ARG A 200 9.04 6.33 -18.32
C ARG A 200 8.26 6.35 -17.02
N ALA A 201 8.83 7.02 -16.02
CA ALA A 201 8.10 7.34 -14.80
C ALA A 201 7.03 8.40 -15.07
N ILE A 202 5.86 8.21 -14.44
CA ILE A 202 4.78 9.19 -14.45
C ILE A 202 5.16 10.32 -13.48
N GLY A 203 5.06 11.57 -13.94
CA GLY A 203 5.34 12.73 -13.08
C GLY A 203 4.42 12.76 -11.87
N LYS A 204 4.98 13.12 -10.71
CA LYS A 204 4.26 13.16 -9.43
C LYS A 204 2.98 14.00 -9.51
N ASP A 205 3.03 15.12 -10.20
CA ASP A 205 1.88 16.01 -10.36
C ASP A 205 0.68 15.31 -11.00
N ARG A 206 0.94 14.42 -11.96
CA ARG A 206 -0.12 13.71 -12.69
C ARG A 206 -0.87 12.73 -11.78
N TYR A 207 -0.21 11.91 -11.00
CA TYR A 207 -0.92 11.01 -10.09
C TYR A 207 -1.41 11.72 -8.82
N THR A 208 -0.75 12.80 -8.39
CA THR A 208 -1.28 13.68 -7.32
C THR A 208 -2.57 14.36 -7.77
N GLN A 209 -2.68 14.82 -9.02
CA GLN A 209 -3.92 15.35 -9.58
C GLN A 209 -5.04 14.29 -9.65
N CYS A 210 -4.69 13.04 -9.99
CA CYS A 210 -5.66 11.95 -9.95
C CYS A 210 -6.15 11.69 -8.52
N CYS A 211 -5.25 11.74 -7.53
CA CYS A 211 -5.61 11.62 -6.12
C CYS A 211 -6.45 12.82 -5.62
N LYS A 212 -6.18 14.05 -6.08
CA LYS A 212 -7.00 15.23 -5.73
C LYS A 212 -8.46 15.12 -6.17
N LYS A 213 -8.78 14.29 -7.16
CA LYS A 213 -10.16 14.03 -7.57
C LYS A 213 -10.92 13.09 -6.62
N ILE A 214 -10.25 12.47 -5.66
CA ILE A 214 -10.87 11.60 -4.65
C ILE A 214 -11.76 12.42 -3.72
N LEU A 215 -11.34 13.65 -3.40
CA LEU A 215 -12.08 14.57 -2.55
C LEU A 215 -12.54 15.80 -3.35
N SER A 216 -13.74 16.29 -3.07
CA SER A 216 -14.20 17.58 -3.58
C SER A 216 -13.39 18.72 -2.94
N ASN A 217 -13.37 19.90 -3.59
CA ASN A 217 -12.68 21.08 -3.03
C ASN A 217 -13.14 21.38 -1.59
N ARG A 218 -14.44 21.23 -1.30
CA ARG A 218 -15.00 21.46 0.03
C ARG A 218 -14.52 20.42 1.05
N GLN A 219 -14.39 19.17 0.64
CA GLN A 219 -13.82 18.12 1.49
C GLN A 219 -12.34 18.37 1.77
N VAL A 220 -11.57 18.84 0.79
CA VAL A 220 -10.17 19.25 0.97
C VAL A 220 -10.05 20.39 1.98
N GLU A 221 -10.90 21.42 1.88
CA GLU A 221 -10.93 22.52 2.87
C GLU A 221 -11.21 22.02 4.28
N VAL A 222 -12.24 21.17 4.45
CA VAL A 222 -12.57 20.57 5.75
C VAL A 222 -11.40 19.74 6.27
N LEU A 223 -10.79 18.91 5.43
CA LEU A 223 -9.65 18.06 5.81
C LEU A 223 -8.44 18.90 6.22
N SER A 224 -8.17 20.01 5.51
CA SER A 224 -7.08 20.94 5.84
C SER A 224 -7.28 21.62 7.20
N LEU A 225 -8.53 21.94 7.55
CA LEU A 225 -8.85 22.53 8.85
C LEU A 225 -8.77 21.50 9.99
N LEU A 226 -9.17 20.25 9.72
CA LEU A 226 -8.99 19.13 10.64
C LEU A 226 -7.49 18.84 10.90
N ALA A 227 -6.65 18.95 9.88
CA ALA A 227 -5.20 18.81 10.00
C ALA A 227 -4.57 19.90 10.90
N LYS A 228 -5.20 21.08 10.97
CA LYS A 228 -4.83 22.17 11.89
C LYS A 228 -5.39 22.00 13.30
N GLY A 229 -6.06 20.88 13.58
CA GLY A 229 -6.61 20.57 14.91
C GLY A 229 -7.96 21.23 15.23
N LEU A 230 -8.65 21.84 14.26
CA LEU A 230 -9.94 22.49 14.50
C LEU A 230 -11.05 21.47 14.74
N MET A 231 -11.91 21.75 15.70
CA MET A 231 -13.12 20.96 15.97
C MET A 231 -14.24 21.27 14.97
N SER A 232 -15.19 20.36 14.78
CA SER A 232 -16.30 20.53 13.83
C SER A 232 -17.07 21.84 14.00
N LYS A 233 -17.23 22.33 15.23
CA LYS A 233 -17.90 23.61 15.52
C LYS A 233 -17.10 24.82 14.99
N GLN A 234 -15.79 24.83 15.21
CA GLN A 234 -14.88 25.88 14.73
C GLN A 234 -14.77 25.86 13.19
N ILE A 235 -14.78 24.67 12.59
CA ILE A 235 -14.80 24.52 11.13
C ILE A 235 -16.12 25.05 10.56
N ALA A 236 -17.25 24.75 11.21
CA ALA A 236 -18.57 25.22 10.81
C ALA A 236 -18.63 26.74 10.79
N GLU A 237 -18.17 27.39 11.84
CA GLU A 237 -18.07 28.87 11.96
C GLU A 237 -17.16 29.43 10.85
N ARG A 238 -15.97 28.88 10.67
CA ARG A 238 -14.98 29.35 9.69
C ARG A 238 -15.44 29.22 8.24
N LEU A 239 -16.19 28.15 7.94
CA LEU A 239 -16.67 27.85 6.59
C LEU A 239 -18.11 28.36 6.35
N ASN A 240 -18.73 28.98 7.34
CA ASN A 240 -20.12 29.47 7.32
C ASN A 240 -21.13 28.39 6.91
N ILE A 241 -21.05 27.22 7.54
CA ILE A 241 -21.96 26.07 7.37
C ILE A 241 -22.35 25.49 8.72
N SER A 242 -23.33 24.59 8.75
CA SER A 242 -23.70 23.91 9.99
C SER A 242 -22.68 22.87 10.45
N SER A 243 -22.60 22.63 11.77
CA SER A 243 -21.77 21.55 12.32
C SER A 243 -22.18 20.18 11.78
N ASN A 244 -23.46 19.98 11.49
CA ASN A 244 -23.97 18.75 10.85
C ASN A 244 -23.41 18.58 9.42
N THR A 245 -23.30 19.68 8.66
CA THR A 245 -22.69 19.68 7.32
C THR A 245 -21.21 19.32 7.41
N VAL A 246 -20.46 19.84 8.39
CA VAL A 246 -19.07 19.48 8.63
C VAL A 246 -18.95 17.99 8.97
N ASN A 247 -19.80 17.48 9.85
CA ASN A 247 -19.79 16.06 10.22
C ASN A 247 -20.10 15.16 9.01
N ARG A 248 -21.01 15.56 8.13
CA ARG A 248 -21.26 14.86 6.86
C ARG A 248 -20.02 14.86 5.98
N HIS A 249 -19.38 16.01 5.77
CA HIS A 249 -18.12 16.04 5.02
C HIS A 249 -17.04 15.14 5.63
N ARG A 250 -16.92 15.09 6.97
CA ARG A 250 -15.98 14.18 7.64
C ARG A 250 -16.30 12.70 7.33
N GLN A 251 -17.56 12.32 7.36
CA GLN A 251 -17.97 10.95 7.00
C GLN A 251 -17.70 10.66 5.53
N ASP A 252 -18.03 11.59 4.64
CA ASP A 252 -17.77 11.46 3.20
C ASP A 252 -16.26 11.36 2.91
N ILE A 253 -15.42 12.15 3.61
CA ILE A 253 -13.95 12.07 3.49
C ILE A 253 -13.44 10.72 3.97
N ILE A 254 -13.92 10.26 5.14
CA ILE A 254 -13.58 8.95 5.70
C ILE A 254 -13.96 7.85 4.71
N ALA A 255 -15.15 7.91 4.11
CA ALA A 255 -15.59 6.95 3.11
C ALA A 255 -14.79 7.05 1.81
N ALA A 256 -14.55 8.27 1.29
CA ALA A 256 -13.83 8.49 0.04
C ALA A 256 -12.36 8.05 0.10
N LEU A 257 -11.70 8.27 1.25
CA LEU A 257 -10.35 7.82 1.53
C LEU A 257 -10.33 6.38 2.06
N ASN A 258 -11.50 5.81 2.32
CA ASN A 258 -11.70 4.47 2.92
C ASN A 258 -10.87 4.26 4.20
N VAL A 259 -10.92 5.21 5.10
CA VAL A 259 -10.21 5.22 6.37
C VAL A 259 -11.19 5.08 7.54
N PRO A 260 -10.79 4.55 8.69
CA PRO A 260 -11.72 4.28 9.78
C PRO A 260 -12.08 5.50 10.63
N ASN A 261 -11.33 6.60 10.54
CA ASN A 261 -11.63 7.84 11.29
C ASN A 261 -10.92 9.06 10.71
N THR A 262 -11.23 10.22 11.30
CA THR A 262 -10.72 11.52 10.88
C THR A 262 -9.20 11.67 11.01
N ILE A 263 -8.58 11.10 12.05
CA ILE A 263 -7.12 11.20 12.25
C ILE A 263 -6.39 10.51 11.11
N ALA A 264 -6.84 9.33 10.74
CA ALA A 264 -6.31 8.61 9.58
C ALA A 264 -6.57 9.35 8.27
N ALA A 265 -7.74 9.98 8.14
CA ALA A 265 -8.05 10.79 6.96
C ALA A 265 -7.08 11.97 6.79
N VAL A 266 -6.77 12.67 7.88
CA VAL A 266 -5.79 13.77 7.89
C VAL A 266 -4.41 13.28 7.46
N GLU A 267 -3.97 12.18 8.02
CA GLU A 267 -2.64 11.69 7.73
C GLU A 267 -2.49 11.18 6.29
N ILE A 268 -3.46 10.40 5.80
CA ILE A 268 -3.51 10.02 4.38
C ILE A 268 -3.55 11.26 3.50
N GLY A 269 -4.36 12.24 3.85
CA GLY A 269 -4.45 13.50 3.12
C GLY A 269 -3.10 14.23 2.99
N LEU A 270 -2.33 14.31 4.08
CA LEU A 270 -0.97 14.88 4.08
C LEU A 270 0.00 14.03 3.23
N LYS A 271 0.03 12.72 3.42
CA LYS A 271 0.93 11.82 2.68
C LYS A 271 0.62 11.74 1.20
N MET A 272 -0.66 11.72 0.82
CA MET A 272 -1.10 11.79 -0.58
C MET A 272 -0.98 13.20 -1.17
N LYS A 273 -0.58 14.20 -0.39
CA LYS A 273 -0.52 15.63 -0.79
C LYS A 273 -1.87 16.15 -1.30
N LEU A 274 -2.96 15.73 -0.66
CA LEU A 274 -4.30 16.27 -0.89
C LEU A 274 -4.50 17.60 -0.16
N ILE A 275 -3.78 17.77 0.95
CA ILE A 275 -3.75 18.95 1.82
C ILE A 275 -2.32 19.32 2.19
#